data_75a80e3378f978e92e1d84e35b7eb211
#
_entry.id   75a80e3378f978e92e1d84e35b7eb211
#
_cell.length_a   1.000
_cell.length_b   1.000
_cell.length_c   1.000
_cell.angle_alpha   90.00
_cell.angle_beta   90.00
_cell.angle_gamma   90.00
#
_symmetry.space_group_name_H-M   'P 1'
#
loop_
_entity.id
_entity.type
_entity.pdbx_description
1 polymer ?
#
loop_
_entity_poly.entity_id
_entity_poly.type
_entity_poly.pdbx_seq_one_letter_code
_entity_poly.pdbx_strand_id
1 'polypeptide(L)'
;MLSSIMPENTIKLSLVVPAYNEEKIIKANLEEIVNYLSKQNYSWEIVVVDDGSRDVTSKIVSGLKNPKINLITLEKNRGKGAALRAGVGAANGEYIIFSDADLSVPIDFVEKFLATFKDGFNVVIGSRKAKGAKIIKHQPIIRETMGKFYTFLSRIVSGVNIADFTCGFKGFKKEAGKKIFANSLVDRWSYDVEIIFLANKYGYKIKEIPVSWVNRVESRVSLGNAVITSFLDLLKVRLNDILGKYVR
;
A
#
# COMPACT_ATOMS: atom_id res chain seq x y z
N MET A 1 -14.01 -30.17 -19.01
CA MET A 1 -13.93 -29.30 -17.83
C MET A 1 -12.73 -29.74 -17.01
N LEU A 2 -11.58 -29.13 -17.19
CA LEU A 2 -10.40 -29.34 -16.35
C LEU A 2 -10.51 -28.38 -15.17
N SER A 3 -10.99 -28.86 -14.03
CA SER A 3 -10.84 -28.15 -12.76
C SER A 3 -9.33 -28.12 -12.48
N SER A 4 -8.72 -26.92 -12.62
CA SER A 4 -7.37 -26.69 -12.15
C SER A 4 -7.33 -26.93 -10.64
N ILE A 5 -6.81 -28.07 -10.25
CA ILE A 5 -6.49 -28.39 -8.86
C ILE A 5 -5.38 -27.41 -8.48
N MET A 6 -5.74 -26.35 -7.79
CA MET A 6 -4.76 -25.47 -7.14
C MET A 6 -4.02 -26.32 -6.08
N PRO A 7 -2.69 -26.24 -6.00
CA PRO A 7 -1.97 -26.97 -4.96
C PRO A 7 -2.48 -26.54 -3.58
N GLU A 8 -2.72 -27.50 -2.70
CA GLU A 8 -3.39 -27.38 -1.38
C GLU A 8 -2.77 -26.38 -0.39
N ASN A 9 -1.70 -25.66 -0.77
CA ASN A 9 -0.93 -24.78 0.10
C ASN A 9 -0.70 -23.37 -0.45
N THR A 10 -1.49 -22.89 -1.41
CA THR A 10 -1.34 -21.53 -1.94
C THR A 10 -2.04 -20.51 -1.06
N ILE A 11 -1.27 -19.56 -0.53
CA ILE A 11 -1.83 -18.41 0.20
C ILE A 11 -2.60 -17.53 -0.80
N LYS A 12 -3.87 -17.26 -0.47
CA LYS A 12 -4.74 -16.42 -1.31
C LYS A 12 -4.41 -14.94 -1.17
N LEU A 13 -4.23 -14.49 0.07
CA LEU A 13 -4.02 -13.08 0.41
C LEU A 13 -2.78 -12.88 1.25
N SER A 14 -1.88 -12.00 0.84
CA SER A 14 -0.89 -11.37 1.71
C SER A 14 -1.31 -9.94 2.00
N LEU A 15 -1.50 -9.62 3.28
CA LEU A 15 -1.71 -8.24 3.73
C LEU A 15 -0.37 -7.68 4.22
N VAL A 16 0.15 -6.66 3.56
CA VAL A 16 1.41 -5.98 3.93
C VAL A 16 1.10 -4.75 4.76
N VAL A 17 1.69 -4.64 5.94
CA VAL A 17 1.46 -3.54 6.89
C VAL A 17 2.81 -2.90 7.22
N PRO A 18 3.16 -1.76 6.60
CA PRO A 18 4.34 -1.00 6.99
C PRO A 18 4.08 -0.27 8.31
N ALA A 19 5.04 -0.31 9.23
CA ALA A 19 4.94 0.32 10.55
C ALA A 19 6.22 1.08 10.89
N TYR A 20 6.10 2.24 11.51
CA TYR A 20 7.21 3.01 12.07
C TYR A 20 6.77 3.81 13.28
N ASN A 21 7.23 3.44 14.48
CA ASN A 21 6.86 4.04 15.77
C ASN A 21 5.34 4.00 16.00
N GLU A 22 4.72 2.84 15.87
CA GLU A 22 3.27 2.61 16.01
C GLU A 22 2.91 1.83 17.28
N GLU A 23 3.76 1.85 18.32
CA GLU A 23 3.57 1.09 19.57
C GLU A 23 2.18 1.24 20.20
N LYS A 24 1.55 2.42 20.04
CA LYS A 24 0.26 2.73 20.66
C LYS A 24 -0.93 2.03 20.00
N ILE A 25 -0.81 1.69 18.70
CA ILE A 25 -1.95 1.22 17.91
C ILE A 25 -1.73 -0.13 17.26
N ILE A 26 -0.46 -0.52 17.01
CA ILE A 26 -0.14 -1.67 16.17
C ILE A 26 -0.76 -2.97 16.70
N LYS A 27 -0.78 -3.20 18.01
CA LYS A 27 -1.35 -4.41 18.61
C LYS A 27 -2.84 -4.53 18.31
N ALA A 28 -3.62 -3.53 18.68
CA ALA A 28 -5.07 -3.55 18.52
C ALA A 28 -5.47 -3.67 17.05
N ASN A 29 -4.76 -2.97 16.15
CA ASN A 29 -5.06 -2.99 14.73
C ASN A 29 -4.68 -4.34 14.08
N LEU A 30 -3.58 -4.97 14.47
CA LEU A 30 -3.25 -6.33 14.00
C LEU A 30 -4.25 -7.37 14.52
N GLU A 31 -4.72 -7.24 15.77
CA GLU A 31 -5.77 -8.09 16.33
C GLU A 31 -7.09 -7.90 15.56
N GLU A 32 -7.46 -6.66 15.18
CA GLU A 32 -8.62 -6.38 14.32
C GLU A 32 -8.50 -7.06 12.96
N ILE A 33 -7.34 -6.95 12.31
CA ILE A 33 -7.06 -7.61 11.03
C ILE A 33 -7.16 -9.13 11.15
N VAL A 34 -6.50 -9.72 12.15
CA VAL A 34 -6.52 -11.17 12.39
C VAL A 34 -7.95 -11.64 12.62
N ASN A 35 -8.71 -10.93 13.46
CA ASN A 35 -10.08 -11.28 13.77
C ASN A 35 -11.00 -11.22 12.53
N TYR A 36 -10.79 -10.25 11.65
CA TYR A 36 -11.49 -10.16 10.37
C TYR A 36 -11.11 -11.31 9.43
N LEU A 37 -9.81 -11.49 9.17
CA LEU A 37 -9.32 -12.46 8.21
C LEU A 37 -9.56 -13.91 8.65
N SER A 38 -9.61 -14.19 9.96
CA SER A 38 -9.89 -15.52 10.50
C SER A 38 -11.33 -15.99 10.25
N LYS A 39 -12.25 -15.07 9.91
CA LYS A 39 -13.64 -15.39 9.55
C LYS A 39 -13.81 -15.67 8.05
N GLN A 40 -12.76 -15.47 7.26
CA GLN A 40 -12.81 -15.68 5.83
C GLN A 40 -12.51 -17.14 5.47
N ASN A 41 -13.03 -17.59 4.33
CA ASN A 41 -12.89 -18.96 3.85
C ASN A 41 -11.69 -19.15 2.89
N TYR A 42 -10.68 -18.30 2.98
CA TYR A 42 -9.46 -18.39 2.18
C TYR A 42 -8.20 -18.28 3.06
N SER A 43 -7.08 -18.78 2.53
CA SER A 43 -5.78 -18.73 3.20
C SER A 43 -5.19 -17.32 3.13
N TRP A 44 -4.59 -16.88 4.23
CA TRP A 44 -4.01 -15.54 4.34
C TRP A 44 -2.76 -15.52 5.21
N GLU A 45 -1.92 -14.52 4.97
CA GLU A 45 -0.80 -14.12 5.82
C GLU A 45 -0.79 -12.60 6.00
N ILE A 46 -0.15 -12.13 7.05
CA ILE A 46 0.16 -10.72 7.29
C ILE A 46 1.67 -10.56 7.29
N VAL A 47 2.19 -9.64 6.48
CA VAL A 47 3.60 -9.27 6.46
C VAL A 47 3.73 -7.88 7.06
N VAL A 48 4.15 -7.81 8.33
CA VAL A 48 4.42 -6.53 9.00
C VAL A 48 5.86 -6.14 8.70
N VAL A 49 6.07 -4.93 8.23
CA VAL A 49 7.42 -4.39 8.01
C VAL A 49 7.65 -3.23 8.96
N ASP A 50 8.45 -3.46 9.96
CA ASP A 50 8.95 -2.41 10.86
C ASP A 50 10.10 -1.66 10.19
N ASP A 51 9.85 -0.42 9.81
CA ASP A 51 10.81 0.47 9.12
C ASP A 51 11.82 1.09 10.12
N GLY A 52 12.44 0.24 10.96
CA GLY A 52 13.46 0.65 11.93
C GLY A 52 12.90 1.53 13.04
N SER A 53 11.80 1.11 13.68
CA SER A 53 11.20 1.82 14.82
C SER A 53 12.19 2.01 15.97
N ARG A 54 12.03 3.13 16.67
CA ARG A 54 12.80 3.48 17.87
C ARG A 54 12.05 3.19 19.17
N ASP A 55 10.76 2.90 19.07
CA ASP A 55 9.88 2.50 20.15
C ASP A 55 9.77 0.96 20.26
N VAL A 56 8.80 0.47 20.98
CA VAL A 56 8.62 -0.97 21.19
C VAL A 56 7.74 -1.65 20.11
N THR A 57 7.49 -1.00 18.97
CA THR A 57 6.63 -1.54 17.89
C THR A 57 7.01 -2.96 17.50
N SER A 58 8.29 -3.21 17.17
CA SER A 58 8.80 -4.52 16.75
C SER A 58 8.60 -5.59 17.83
N LYS A 59 8.84 -5.24 19.10
CA LYS A 59 8.64 -6.14 20.25
C LYS A 59 7.17 -6.51 20.42
N ILE A 60 6.26 -5.56 20.23
CA ILE A 60 4.81 -5.80 20.30
C ILE A 60 4.40 -6.79 19.23
N VAL A 61 4.81 -6.59 17.97
CA VAL A 61 4.44 -7.45 16.85
C VAL A 61 4.97 -8.87 17.06
N SER A 62 6.25 -9.03 17.42
CA SER A 62 6.84 -10.34 17.70
C SER A 62 6.18 -11.04 18.90
N GLY A 63 5.71 -10.27 19.88
CA GLY A 63 4.99 -10.78 21.07
C GLY A 63 3.61 -11.37 20.79
N LEU A 64 3.00 -11.10 19.63
CA LEU A 64 1.70 -11.66 19.25
C LEU A 64 1.73 -13.17 19.01
N LYS A 65 2.90 -13.74 18.71
CA LYS A 65 3.12 -15.19 18.50
C LYS A 65 2.11 -15.85 17.55
N ASN A 66 1.62 -15.12 16.56
CA ASN A 66 0.68 -15.65 15.56
C ASN A 66 1.48 -16.17 14.35
N PRO A 67 1.37 -17.47 13.98
CA PRO A 67 2.14 -18.06 12.88
C PRO A 67 1.80 -17.49 11.50
N LYS A 68 0.70 -16.77 11.36
CA LYS A 68 0.29 -16.10 10.13
C LYS A 68 0.81 -14.66 10.04
N ILE A 69 1.51 -14.16 11.06
CA ILE A 69 2.14 -12.84 11.06
C ILE A 69 3.65 -13.03 10.88
N ASN A 70 4.15 -12.54 9.76
CA ASN A 70 5.57 -12.49 9.46
C ASN A 70 6.07 -11.06 9.71
N LEU A 71 7.05 -10.90 10.63
CA LEU A 71 7.67 -9.60 10.92
C LEU A 71 9.02 -9.48 10.20
N ILE A 72 9.17 -8.41 9.45
CA ILE A 72 10.44 -7.97 8.87
C ILE A 72 10.84 -6.67 9.55
N THR A 73 12.05 -6.62 10.11
CA THR A 73 12.59 -5.41 10.74
C THR A 73 13.74 -4.86 9.91
N LEU A 74 13.64 -3.61 9.48
CA LEU A 74 14.71 -2.90 8.80
C LEU A 74 15.68 -2.31 9.85
N GLU A 75 16.96 -2.29 9.55
CA GLU A 75 18.00 -1.77 10.47
C GLU A 75 17.79 -0.29 10.83
N LYS A 76 17.24 0.49 9.92
CA LYS A 76 16.96 1.93 10.07
C LYS A 76 15.78 2.37 9.26
N ASN A 77 15.19 3.50 9.62
CA ASN A 77 14.10 4.11 8.85
C ASN A 77 14.59 4.49 7.45
N ARG A 78 14.03 3.83 6.45
CA ARG A 78 14.27 4.08 5.03
C ARG A 78 13.09 4.79 4.35
N GLY A 79 11.91 4.68 4.92
CA GLY A 79 10.68 5.25 4.43
C GLY A 79 9.68 4.19 3.93
N LYS A 80 8.42 4.60 3.83
CA LYS A 80 7.29 3.70 3.55
C LYS A 80 7.44 2.94 2.23
N GLY A 81 8.01 3.55 1.18
CA GLY A 81 8.27 2.88 -0.08
C GLY A 81 9.25 1.72 0.07
N ALA A 82 10.33 1.90 0.85
CA ALA A 82 11.28 0.83 1.13
C ALA A 82 10.67 -0.29 1.97
N ALA A 83 9.87 0.05 2.98
CA ALA A 83 9.15 -0.93 3.80
C ALA A 83 8.18 -1.76 2.96
N LEU A 84 7.39 -1.10 2.09
CA LEU A 84 6.47 -1.79 1.18
C LEU A 84 7.20 -2.69 0.19
N ARG A 85 8.35 -2.24 -0.34
CA ARG A 85 9.19 -3.07 -1.22
C ARG A 85 9.64 -4.34 -0.52
N ALA A 86 10.11 -4.25 0.71
CA ALA A 86 10.50 -5.41 1.50
C ALA A 86 9.30 -6.34 1.76
N GLY A 87 8.16 -5.80 2.17
CA GLY A 87 6.96 -6.55 2.46
C GLY A 87 6.36 -7.24 1.25
N VAL A 88 6.21 -6.52 0.13
CA VAL A 88 5.74 -7.12 -1.14
C VAL A 88 6.75 -8.16 -1.65
N GLY A 89 8.06 -7.91 -1.45
CA GLY A 89 9.12 -8.87 -1.76
C GLY A 89 8.95 -10.20 -1.01
N ALA A 90 8.54 -10.19 0.24
CA ALA A 90 8.34 -11.37 1.09
C ALA A 90 6.95 -12.03 0.93
N ALA A 91 5.96 -11.29 0.49
CA ALA A 91 4.57 -11.76 0.35
C ALA A 91 4.43 -12.97 -0.59
N ASN A 92 3.63 -13.97 -0.21
CA ASN A 92 3.45 -15.23 -0.96
C ASN A 92 2.05 -15.37 -1.57
N GLY A 93 1.09 -14.54 -1.18
CA GLY A 93 -0.30 -14.60 -1.62
C GLY A 93 -0.49 -14.37 -3.12
N GLU A 94 -1.52 -14.99 -3.68
CA GLU A 94 -1.98 -14.75 -5.06
C GLU A 94 -2.32 -13.27 -5.27
N TYR A 95 -2.88 -12.65 -4.24
CA TYR A 95 -3.14 -11.21 -4.16
C TYR A 95 -2.33 -10.60 -3.02
N ILE A 96 -1.72 -9.47 -3.27
CA ILE A 96 -0.93 -8.72 -2.29
C ILE A 96 -1.64 -7.38 -2.10
N ILE A 97 -2.11 -7.12 -0.89
CA ILE A 97 -2.74 -5.84 -0.56
C ILE A 97 -1.91 -5.20 0.54
N PHE A 98 -1.63 -3.91 0.46
CA PHE A 98 -1.06 -3.19 1.59
C PHE A 98 -2.07 -2.24 2.22
N SER A 99 -1.97 -2.09 3.53
CA SER A 99 -2.78 -1.20 4.36
C SER A 99 -1.91 -0.42 5.32
N ASP A 100 -2.29 0.82 5.61
CA ASP A 100 -1.66 1.58 6.69
C ASP A 100 -1.89 0.89 8.04
N ALA A 101 -0.91 1.00 8.94
CA ALA A 101 -0.97 0.40 10.26
C ALA A 101 -2.10 0.97 11.15
N ASP A 102 -2.64 2.14 10.81
CA ASP A 102 -3.74 2.81 11.53
C ASP A 102 -5.14 2.37 11.09
N LEU A 103 -5.25 1.52 10.07
CA LEU A 103 -6.53 1.09 9.48
C LEU A 103 -7.46 2.26 9.13
N SER A 104 -6.90 3.35 8.61
CA SER A 104 -7.69 4.49 8.13
C SER A 104 -8.68 4.09 7.04
N VAL A 105 -8.40 3.04 6.27
CA VAL A 105 -9.34 2.31 5.43
C VAL A 105 -9.70 1.01 6.14
N PRO A 106 -10.99 0.73 6.41
CA PRO A 106 -11.42 -0.50 7.06
C PRO A 106 -10.98 -1.76 6.30
N ILE A 107 -10.64 -2.80 7.07
CA ILE A 107 -10.07 -4.04 6.51
C ILE A 107 -11.06 -4.80 5.61
N ASP A 108 -12.36 -4.65 5.78
CA ASP A 108 -13.41 -5.29 4.98
C ASP A 108 -13.37 -4.87 3.49
N PHE A 109 -12.70 -3.77 3.16
CA PHE A 109 -12.45 -3.39 1.77
C PHE A 109 -11.60 -4.41 1.00
N VAL A 110 -10.90 -5.32 1.68
CA VAL A 110 -10.18 -6.45 1.06
C VAL A 110 -11.10 -7.21 0.10
N GLU A 111 -12.35 -7.47 0.49
CA GLU A 111 -13.29 -8.25 -0.35
C GLU A 111 -13.60 -7.56 -1.68
N LYS A 112 -13.74 -6.23 -1.68
CA LYS A 112 -13.95 -5.45 -2.91
C LYS A 112 -12.72 -5.49 -3.81
N PHE A 113 -11.52 -5.50 -3.23
CA PHE A 113 -10.28 -5.65 -3.98
C PHE A 113 -10.19 -7.04 -4.61
N LEU A 114 -10.45 -8.09 -3.83
CA LEU A 114 -10.45 -9.47 -4.33
C LEU A 114 -11.46 -9.68 -5.46
N ALA A 115 -12.66 -9.11 -5.35
CA ALA A 115 -13.67 -9.13 -6.42
C ALA A 115 -13.15 -8.40 -7.67
N THR A 116 -12.56 -7.21 -7.52
CA THR A 116 -12.03 -6.43 -8.64
C THR A 116 -10.87 -7.14 -9.36
N PHE A 117 -10.05 -7.92 -8.66
CA PHE A 117 -9.03 -8.76 -9.31
C PHE A 117 -9.61 -9.87 -10.17
N LYS A 118 -10.77 -10.44 -9.75
CA LYS A 118 -11.51 -11.45 -10.55
C LYS A 118 -12.05 -10.84 -11.84
N ASP A 119 -12.39 -9.54 -11.85
CA ASP A 119 -12.80 -8.79 -13.05
C ASP A 119 -11.65 -8.53 -14.05
N GLY A 120 -10.45 -9.06 -13.77
CA GLY A 120 -9.31 -9.02 -14.69
C GLY A 120 -8.35 -7.85 -14.47
N PHE A 121 -8.53 -7.01 -13.45
CA PHE A 121 -7.57 -5.96 -13.11
C PHE A 121 -6.31 -6.54 -12.44
N ASN A 122 -5.17 -5.89 -12.67
CA ASN A 122 -3.87 -6.30 -12.08
C ASN A 122 -3.52 -5.47 -10.85
N VAL A 123 -3.97 -4.20 -10.83
CA VAL A 123 -3.71 -3.23 -9.77
C VAL A 123 -5.04 -2.59 -9.36
N VAL A 124 -5.32 -2.56 -8.08
CA VAL A 124 -6.51 -1.93 -7.50
C VAL A 124 -6.09 -0.87 -6.50
N ILE A 125 -6.65 0.32 -6.61
CA ILE A 125 -6.32 1.48 -5.80
C ILE A 125 -7.56 1.92 -5.04
N GLY A 126 -7.47 2.02 -3.71
CA GLY A 126 -8.49 2.66 -2.90
C GLY A 126 -8.47 4.17 -3.15
N SER A 127 -9.63 4.79 -3.23
CA SER A 127 -9.74 6.22 -3.46
C SER A 127 -10.71 6.88 -2.49
N ARG A 128 -10.23 7.90 -1.83
CA ARG A 128 -11.03 8.81 -0.97
C ARG A 128 -11.77 9.88 -1.79
N LYS A 129 -11.43 9.99 -3.09
CA LYS A 129 -11.91 11.02 -4.00
C LYS A 129 -12.80 10.48 -5.12
N ALA A 130 -12.87 9.17 -5.30
CA ALA A 130 -13.75 8.55 -6.28
C ALA A 130 -15.22 8.70 -5.89
N LYS A 131 -16.12 8.74 -6.88
CA LYS A 131 -17.57 8.84 -6.64
C LYS A 131 -18.05 7.66 -5.77
N GLY A 132 -18.67 7.98 -4.64
CA GLY A 132 -19.11 7.01 -3.64
C GLY A 132 -18.13 6.79 -2.47
N ALA A 133 -16.99 7.47 -2.44
CA ALA A 133 -16.11 7.48 -1.27
C ALA A 133 -16.77 8.24 -0.09
N LYS A 134 -16.50 7.75 1.14
CA LYS A 134 -17.01 8.38 2.36
C LYS A 134 -15.82 8.87 3.20
N ILE A 135 -15.72 10.20 3.39
CA ILE A 135 -14.74 10.80 4.29
C ILE A 135 -15.46 11.15 5.59
N ILE A 136 -15.10 10.49 6.67
CA ILE A 136 -15.77 10.67 7.97
C ILE A 136 -15.22 11.88 8.73
N LYS A 137 -13.96 12.25 8.50
CA LYS A 137 -13.32 13.44 9.09
C LYS A 137 -12.47 14.15 8.05
N HIS A 138 -12.83 15.39 7.71
CA HIS A 138 -12.11 16.20 6.70
C HIS A 138 -10.75 16.70 7.20
N GLN A 139 -9.85 16.94 6.26
CA GLN A 139 -8.56 17.57 6.50
C GLN A 139 -8.69 19.11 6.35
N PRO A 140 -7.73 19.90 6.88
CA PRO A 140 -7.69 21.35 6.64
C PRO A 140 -7.66 21.70 5.15
N ILE A 141 -8.34 22.78 4.75
CA ILE A 141 -8.52 23.22 3.36
C ILE A 141 -7.18 23.40 2.62
N ILE A 142 -6.17 23.95 3.30
CA ILE A 142 -4.82 24.12 2.74
C ILE A 142 -4.25 22.79 2.29
N ARG A 143 -4.40 21.73 3.10
CA ARG A 143 -3.92 20.39 2.81
C ARG A 143 -4.67 19.74 1.64
N GLU A 144 -5.97 20.00 1.52
CA GLU A 144 -6.77 19.53 0.39
C GLU A 144 -6.33 20.20 -0.92
N THR A 145 -6.07 21.51 -0.91
CA THR A 145 -5.61 22.25 -2.10
C THR A 145 -4.24 21.79 -2.57
N MET A 146 -3.29 21.63 -1.65
CA MET A 146 -1.97 21.06 -1.95
C MET A 146 -2.08 19.63 -2.49
N GLY A 147 -2.99 18.82 -1.92
CA GLY A 147 -3.27 17.48 -2.38
C GLY A 147 -3.87 17.41 -3.79
N LYS A 148 -4.68 18.40 -4.19
CA LYS A 148 -5.21 18.52 -5.56
C LYS A 148 -4.09 18.84 -6.56
N PHE A 149 -3.20 19.79 -6.22
CA PHE A 149 -2.07 20.14 -7.07
C PHE A 149 -1.08 18.96 -7.21
N TYR A 150 -0.78 18.28 -6.11
CA TYR A 150 0.04 17.06 -6.15
C TYR A 150 -0.59 15.97 -7.03
N THR A 151 -1.91 15.77 -6.92
CA THR A 151 -2.64 14.82 -7.77
C THR A 151 -2.54 15.17 -9.25
N PHE A 152 -2.65 16.46 -9.60
CA PHE A 152 -2.51 16.93 -10.96
C PHE A 152 -1.11 16.60 -11.54
N LEU A 153 -0.05 16.93 -10.81
CA LEU A 153 1.31 16.60 -11.22
C LEU A 153 1.55 15.08 -11.31
N SER A 154 0.98 14.33 -10.35
CA SER A 154 1.07 12.87 -10.34
C SER A 154 0.44 12.23 -11.57
N ARG A 155 -0.67 12.78 -12.08
CA ARG A 155 -1.29 12.35 -13.34
C ARG A 155 -0.37 12.58 -14.53
N ILE A 156 0.30 13.75 -14.61
CA ILE A 156 1.25 14.06 -15.68
C ILE A 156 2.44 13.08 -15.62
N VAL A 157 2.99 12.86 -14.43
CA VAL A 157 4.15 11.99 -14.25
C VAL A 157 3.80 10.52 -14.53
N SER A 158 2.69 10.03 -14.02
CA SER A 158 2.31 8.62 -14.16
C SER A 158 1.68 8.26 -15.51
N GLY A 159 1.10 9.25 -16.21
CA GLY A 159 0.30 9.03 -17.42
C GLY A 159 -1.06 8.36 -17.14
N VAL A 160 -1.50 8.32 -15.86
CA VAL A 160 -2.75 7.66 -15.44
C VAL A 160 -3.71 8.67 -14.83
N ASN A 161 -4.96 8.67 -15.29
CA ASN A 161 -6.00 9.56 -14.77
C ASN A 161 -6.74 8.90 -13.60
N ILE A 162 -6.15 8.97 -12.41
CA ILE A 162 -6.77 8.56 -11.15
C ILE A 162 -6.99 9.75 -10.22
N ALA A 163 -7.94 9.65 -9.31
CA ALA A 163 -8.30 10.74 -8.42
C ALA A 163 -7.47 10.76 -7.13
N ASP A 164 -6.99 9.61 -6.64
CA ASP A 164 -6.26 9.51 -5.37
C ASP A 164 -5.03 8.62 -5.45
N PHE A 165 -3.85 9.24 -5.63
CA PHE A 165 -2.57 8.52 -5.62
C PHE A 165 -2.14 8.09 -4.22
N THR A 166 -2.51 8.84 -3.19
CA THR A 166 -1.93 8.75 -1.85
C THR A 166 -2.78 7.96 -0.85
N CYS A 167 -3.82 7.26 -1.30
CA CYS A 167 -4.56 6.34 -0.44
C CYS A 167 -3.67 5.17 -0.02
N GLY A 168 -3.57 4.92 1.28
CA GLY A 168 -2.73 3.86 1.86
C GLY A 168 -3.31 2.45 1.75
N PHE A 169 -4.29 2.22 0.87
CA PHE A 169 -4.88 0.92 0.63
C PHE A 169 -4.83 0.61 -0.87
N LYS A 170 -3.89 -0.25 -1.27
CA LYS A 170 -3.69 -0.65 -2.65
C LYS A 170 -3.41 -2.14 -2.75
N GLY A 171 -3.82 -2.74 -3.86
CA GLY A 171 -3.66 -4.17 -4.08
C GLY A 171 -3.13 -4.50 -5.47
N PHE A 172 -2.53 -5.67 -5.57
CA PHE A 172 -1.84 -6.17 -6.75
C PHE A 172 -2.08 -7.67 -6.90
N LYS A 173 -2.22 -8.15 -8.12
CA LYS A 173 -1.94 -9.56 -8.39
C LYS A 173 -0.46 -9.83 -8.12
N LYS A 174 -0.11 -10.99 -7.60
CA LYS A 174 1.25 -11.34 -7.15
C LYS A 174 2.33 -10.94 -8.15
N GLU A 175 2.21 -11.36 -9.40
CA GLU A 175 3.19 -11.09 -10.44
C GLU A 175 3.36 -9.58 -10.70
N ALA A 176 2.24 -8.85 -10.79
CA ALA A 176 2.26 -7.41 -10.98
C ALA A 176 2.92 -6.70 -9.79
N GLY A 177 2.52 -7.05 -8.56
CA GLY A 177 3.11 -6.50 -7.34
C GLY A 177 4.62 -6.76 -7.26
N LYS A 178 5.03 -8.00 -7.43
CA LYS A 178 6.46 -8.38 -7.41
C LYS A 178 7.26 -7.61 -8.44
N LYS A 179 6.81 -7.54 -9.70
CA LYS A 179 7.51 -6.83 -10.77
C LYS A 179 7.59 -5.33 -10.50
N ILE A 180 6.48 -4.70 -10.09
CA ILE A 180 6.43 -3.27 -9.81
C ILE A 180 7.39 -2.91 -8.67
N PHE A 181 7.28 -3.59 -7.53
CA PHE A 181 8.10 -3.25 -6.35
C PHE A 181 9.57 -3.64 -6.49
N ALA A 182 9.90 -4.70 -7.23
CA ALA A 182 11.29 -5.05 -7.52
C ALA A 182 12.01 -3.96 -8.34
N ASN A 183 11.27 -3.19 -9.14
CA ASN A 183 11.80 -2.10 -9.97
C ASN A 183 11.57 -0.71 -9.37
N SER A 184 10.90 -0.58 -8.23
CA SER A 184 10.68 0.73 -7.59
C SER A 184 11.96 1.21 -6.89
N LEU A 185 12.27 2.50 -7.01
CA LEU A 185 13.51 3.13 -6.55
C LEU A 185 13.25 4.24 -5.51
N VAL A 186 12.01 4.72 -5.39
CA VAL A 186 11.63 5.76 -4.44
C VAL A 186 11.30 5.15 -3.09
N ASP A 187 12.10 5.48 -2.08
CA ASP A 187 11.98 4.90 -0.74
C ASP A 187 10.95 5.64 0.14
N ARG A 188 10.70 6.94 -0.11
CA ARG A 188 9.94 7.79 0.81
C ARG A 188 8.56 8.19 0.28
N TRP A 189 8.38 9.44 -0.13
CA TRP A 189 7.02 10.00 -0.29
C TRP A 189 6.32 9.70 -1.61
N SER A 190 7.01 9.77 -2.73
CA SER A 190 6.37 9.61 -4.04
C SER A 190 6.39 8.17 -4.56
N TYR A 191 6.66 7.18 -3.70
CA TYR A 191 6.55 5.78 -4.07
C TYR A 191 5.15 5.44 -4.63
N ASP A 192 4.12 6.09 -4.11
CA ASP A 192 2.72 5.92 -4.57
C ASP A 192 2.56 6.24 -6.06
N VAL A 193 3.21 7.30 -6.52
CA VAL A 193 3.17 7.70 -7.94
C VAL A 193 4.07 6.79 -8.77
N GLU A 194 5.24 6.43 -8.25
CA GLU A 194 6.17 5.53 -8.92
C GLU A 194 5.55 4.16 -9.21
N ILE A 195 4.90 3.52 -8.22
CA ILE A 195 4.29 2.20 -8.43
C ILE A 195 3.15 2.24 -9.44
N ILE A 196 2.40 3.35 -9.52
CA ILE A 196 1.33 3.55 -10.50
C ILE A 196 1.94 3.83 -11.89
N PHE A 197 3.00 4.65 -11.95
CA PHE A 197 3.77 4.85 -13.16
C PHE A 197 4.30 3.52 -13.72
N LEU A 198 4.93 2.70 -12.88
CA LEU A 198 5.44 1.38 -13.28
C LEU A 198 4.33 0.43 -13.72
N ALA A 199 3.19 0.44 -13.01
CA ALA A 199 2.02 -0.35 -13.43
C ALA A 199 1.56 0.02 -14.84
N ASN A 200 1.46 1.33 -15.13
CA ASN A 200 1.12 1.83 -16.47
C ASN A 200 2.19 1.46 -17.51
N LYS A 201 3.46 1.69 -17.20
CA LYS A 201 4.61 1.36 -18.07
C LYS A 201 4.65 -0.12 -18.45
N TYR A 202 4.27 -1.01 -17.54
CA TYR A 202 4.22 -2.46 -17.79
C TYR A 202 2.91 -2.94 -18.40
N GLY A 203 1.98 -2.03 -18.72
CA GLY A 203 0.70 -2.37 -19.37
C GLY A 203 -0.31 -3.05 -18.45
N TYR A 204 -0.17 -2.94 -17.11
CA TYR A 204 -1.11 -3.51 -16.17
C TYR A 204 -2.43 -2.74 -16.13
N LYS A 205 -3.54 -3.47 -16.07
CA LYS A 205 -4.88 -2.89 -15.93
C LYS A 205 -5.07 -2.37 -14.50
N ILE A 206 -5.29 -1.06 -14.37
CA ILE A 206 -5.46 -0.37 -13.08
C ILE A 206 -6.93 -0.03 -12.87
N LYS A 207 -7.46 -0.25 -11.67
CA LYS A 207 -8.81 0.15 -11.26
C LYS A 207 -8.75 0.95 -9.97
N GLU A 208 -9.40 2.09 -9.96
CA GLU A 208 -9.67 2.88 -8.77
C GLU A 208 -11.05 2.55 -8.22
N ILE A 209 -11.17 2.27 -6.93
CA ILE A 209 -12.43 1.99 -6.26
C ILE A 209 -12.64 2.90 -5.05
N PRO A 210 -13.87 3.37 -4.80
CA PRO A 210 -14.15 4.22 -3.65
C PRO A 210 -14.01 3.45 -2.34
N VAL A 211 -13.36 4.08 -1.36
CA VAL A 211 -13.23 3.56 -0.01
C VAL A 211 -13.83 4.50 1.03
N SER A 212 -14.22 3.96 2.18
CA SER A 212 -14.46 4.75 3.38
C SER A 212 -13.11 5.07 4.04
N TRP A 213 -12.95 6.30 4.53
CA TRP A 213 -11.72 6.72 5.17
C TRP A 213 -12.00 7.47 6.47
N VAL A 214 -11.30 7.05 7.52
CA VAL A 214 -11.39 7.65 8.86
C VAL A 214 -10.03 8.21 9.22
N ASN A 215 -9.96 9.50 9.53
CA ASN A 215 -8.72 10.07 10.06
C ASN A 215 -8.52 9.64 11.52
N ARG A 216 -7.80 8.55 11.76
CA ARG A 216 -7.60 7.97 13.10
C ARG A 216 -6.40 8.56 13.85
N VAL A 217 -5.45 9.19 13.14
CA VAL A 217 -4.20 9.71 13.73
C VAL A 217 -3.94 11.14 13.26
N GLU A 218 -3.47 11.99 14.16
CA GLU A 218 -2.89 13.28 13.75
C GLU A 218 -1.66 13.02 12.89
N SER A 219 -1.72 13.48 11.63
CA SER A 219 -0.66 13.24 10.65
C SER A 219 0.68 13.78 11.15
N ARG A 220 1.66 12.90 11.28
CA ARG A 220 3.06 13.22 11.64
C ARG A 220 3.84 13.88 10.49
N VAL A 221 3.19 14.19 9.37
CA VAL A 221 3.84 14.80 8.20
C VAL A 221 4.06 16.29 8.47
N SER A 222 5.31 16.69 8.66
CA SER A 222 5.74 18.08 8.65
C SER A 222 5.55 18.65 7.25
N LEU A 223 4.66 19.65 7.11
CA LEU A 223 4.20 20.18 5.82
C LEU A 223 5.33 20.78 4.95
N GLY A 224 6.39 21.35 5.53
CA GLY A 224 7.42 22.05 4.77
C GLY A 224 8.33 21.11 3.96
N ASN A 225 9.13 20.31 4.63
CA ASN A 225 10.13 19.45 3.97
C ASN A 225 9.51 18.29 3.18
N ALA A 226 8.38 17.73 3.65
CA ALA A 226 7.71 16.63 2.98
C ALA A 226 7.14 17.05 1.61
N VAL A 227 6.67 18.27 1.47
CA VAL A 227 6.13 18.79 0.20
C VAL A 227 7.24 18.93 -0.84
N ILE A 228 8.33 19.61 -0.48
CA ILE A 228 9.48 19.81 -1.39
C ILE A 228 10.07 18.46 -1.82
N THR A 229 10.28 17.56 -0.88
CA THR A 229 10.82 16.22 -1.20
C THR A 229 9.88 15.42 -2.08
N SER A 230 8.55 15.51 -1.89
CA SER A 230 7.58 14.84 -2.75
C SER A 230 7.63 15.33 -4.19
N PHE A 231 7.80 16.65 -4.41
CA PHE A 231 7.96 17.19 -5.77
C PHE A 231 9.27 16.73 -6.42
N LEU A 232 10.38 16.76 -5.69
CA LEU A 232 11.66 16.27 -6.18
C LEU A 232 11.60 14.77 -6.52
N ASP A 233 10.89 13.98 -5.73
CA ASP A 233 10.72 12.55 -5.99
C ASP A 233 9.85 12.31 -7.24
N LEU A 234 8.83 13.16 -7.53
CA LEU A 234 8.10 13.07 -8.80
C LEU A 234 9.02 13.29 -10.01
N LEU A 235 9.92 14.26 -9.94
CA LEU A 235 10.92 14.50 -10.99
C LEU A 235 11.86 13.30 -11.12
N LYS A 236 12.28 12.70 -10.00
CA LYS A 236 13.13 11.50 -10.02
C LYS A 236 12.47 10.34 -10.75
N VAL A 237 11.14 10.12 -10.61
CA VAL A 237 10.42 9.07 -11.33
C VAL A 237 10.63 9.21 -12.85
N ARG A 238 10.42 10.43 -13.39
CA ARG A 238 10.62 10.67 -14.82
C ARG A 238 12.10 10.59 -15.24
N LEU A 239 13.00 11.13 -14.43
CA LEU A 239 14.43 11.05 -14.69
C LEU A 239 14.93 9.61 -14.69
N ASN A 240 14.51 8.80 -13.74
CA ASN A 240 14.85 7.38 -13.71
C ASN A 240 14.33 6.62 -14.95
N ASP A 241 13.15 7.00 -15.44
CA ASP A 241 12.59 6.42 -16.67
C ASP A 241 13.42 6.78 -17.91
N ILE A 242 13.76 8.07 -18.08
CA ILE A 242 14.59 8.58 -19.18
C ILE A 242 15.97 7.95 -19.14
N LEU A 243 16.55 7.74 -17.96
CA LEU A 243 17.83 7.10 -17.75
C LEU A 243 17.79 5.56 -17.90
N GLY A 244 16.64 4.98 -18.24
CA GLY A 244 16.47 3.53 -18.43
C GLY A 244 16.63 2.68 -17.18
N LYS A 245 16.49 3.29 -15.98
CA LYS A 245 16.64 2.56 -14.70
C LYS A 245 15.49 1.60 -14.40
N TYR A 246 14.32 1.80 -15.02
CA TYR A 246 13.18 0.91 -14.88
C TYR A 246 13.23 -0.16 -15.99
N VAL A 247 13.60 -1.36 -15.63
CA VAL A 247 13.67 -2.49 -16.55
C VAL A 247 12.27 -2.88 -17.06
N ARG A 248 12.13 -3.19 -18.35
CA ARG A 248 10.89 -3.66 -18.95
C ARG A 248 10.56 -5.10 -18.61
#